data_06684e40927f8aa5a7f57d354b877bdb
#
_entry.id   06684e40927f8aa5a7f57d354b877bdb
#
_cell.length_a   1.000
_cell.length_b   1.000
_cell.length_c   1.000
_cell.angle_alpha   90.00
_cell.angle_beta   90.00
_cell.angle_gamma   90.00
#
_symmetry.space_group_name_H-M   'P 1'
#
loop_
_entity.id
_entity.type
_entity.pdbx_description
1 polymer ?
#
loop_
_entity_poly.entity_id
_entity_poly.type
_entity_poly.pdbx_seq_one_letter_code
_entity_poly.pdbx_strand_id
1 'polypeptide(L)'
;MYCNNEWLWPNICIMDSHNFDFELIKGDHCFIIGHHIKDKKLLEKLINKILSTNYRYFNVFGEKANLWRRLISKKAKGEIEIESSQIDRLKMVYDLAMISSLKPKSINHVISDDEYFTEYLVEDLDNIFSGKSLFTPSDWKKIRDGFEFTYNNKDAIISVDNDIMLGYLGEEKVFDLLGESIISDIFDGKSFAEIWPEVSKMAK
;
A
#
# COMPACT_ATOMS: atom_id res chain seq x y z
N MET A 1 12.30 5.02 -17.92
CA MET A 1 11.28 4.39 -18.79
C MET A 1 10.96 3.01 -18.21
N TYR A 2 10.03 2.97 -17.27
CA TYR A 2 9.57 1.71 -16.68
C TYR A 2 8.55 1.10 -17.64
N CYS A 3 8.99 0.13 -18.41
CA CYS A 3 8.20 -0.44 -19.48
C CYS A 3 7.88 -1.90 -19.20
N ASN A 4 6.60 -2.22 -19.29
CA ASN A 4 6.10 -3.55 -19.60
C ASN A 4 6.53 -4.69 -18.67
N ASN A 5 5.80 -4.90 -17.59
CA ASN A 5 5.93 -6.07 -16.71
C ASN A 5 7.32 -6.17 -16.07
N GLU A 6 7.82 -5.06 -15.53
CA GLU A 6 9.08 -5.05 -14.82
C GLU A 6 8.89 -5.59 -13.39
N TRP A 7 9.63 -6.64 -13.06
CA TRP A 7 9.69 -7.17 -11.69
C TRP A 7 10.71 -6.39 -10.88
N LEU A 8 10.19 -5.64 -9.91
CA LEU A 8 10.98 -4.99 -8.88
C LEU A 8 10.77 -5.78 -7.60
N TRP A 9 11.86 -6.19 -6.98
CA TRP A 9 11.82 -7.12 -5.85
C TRP A 9 11.09 -8.44 -6.19
N PRO A 10 11.23 -9.47 -5.39
CA PRO A 10 10.75 -10.80 -5.75
C PRO A 10 9.24 -10.92 -6.00
N ASN A 11 8.45 -9.97 -5.51
CA ASN A 11 6.99 -10.07 -5.50
C ASN A 11 6.22 -8.80 -5.88
N ILE A 12 6.89 -7.80 -6.44
CA ILE A 12 6.26 -6.58 -6.97
C ILE A 12 6.49 -6.51 -8.47
N CYS A 13 5.42 -6.37 -9.25
CA CYS A 13 5.48 -6.19 -10.69
C CYS A 13 4.76 -4.90 -11.09
N ILE A 14 5.48 -3.98 -11.73
CA ILE A 14 4.92 -2.73 -12.24
C ILE A 14 4.59 -2.86 -13.72
N MET A 15 3.42 -2.39 -14.09
CA MET A 15 2.87 -2.50 -15.44
C MET A 15 2.30 -1.18 -15.92
N ASP A 16 2.61 -0.83 -17.16
CA ASP A 16 1.95 0.26 -17.85
C ASP A 16 0.50 -0.11 -18.18
N SER A 17 -0.44 0.74 -17.82
CA SER A 17 -1.87 0.54 -18.05
C SER A 17 -2.26 0.42 -19.52
N HIS A 18 -1.43 0.89 -20.45
CA HIS A 18 -1.68 0.85 -21.88
C HIS A 18 -1.13 -0.42 -22.55
N ASN A 19 -0.16 -1.08 -21.91
CA ASN A 19 0.63 -2.11 -22.59
C ASN A 19 1.05 -3.27 -21.66
N PHE A 20 0.13 -3.87 -20.92
CA PHE A 20 0.45 -5.03 -20.08
C PHE A 20 -0.23 -6.32 -20.57
N ASP A 21 0.44 -7.43 -20.32
CA ASP A 21 -0.05 -8.75 -20.66
C ASP A 21 -0.73 -9.41 -19.46
N PHE A 22 -2.03 -9.60 -19.57
CA PHE A 22 -2.84 -10.18 -18.50
C PHE A 22 -2.77 -11.69 -18.40
N GLU A 23 -2.30 -12.38 -19.41
CA GLU A 23 -2.24 -13.86 -19.39
C GLU A 23 -1.21 -14.36 -18.36
N LEU A 24 -0.21 -13.52 -18.05
CA LEU A 24 0.83 -13.82 -17.09
C LEU A 24 0.48 -13.42 -15.66
N ILE A 25 -0.64 -12.71 -15.45
CA ILE A 25 -0.96 -12.12 -14.15
C ILE A 25 -1.71 -13.11 -13.28
N LYS A 26 -1.03 -13.59 -12.25
CA LYS A 26 -1.63 -14.29 -11.12
C LYS A 26 -1.16 -13.62 -9.85
N GLY A 27 -2.04 -12.90 -9.18
CA GLY A 27 -1.70 -12.17 -7.96
C GLY A 27 -2.89 -12.01 -7.04
N ASP A 28 -2.64 -11.68 -5.79
CA ASP A 28 -3.67 -11.48 -4.78
C ASP A 28 -4.09 -10.02 -4.70
N HIS A 29 -3.14 -9.08 -4.89
CA HIS A 29 -3.32 -7.66 -4.72
C HIS A 29 -3.02 -6.90 -6.01
N CYS A 30 -3.85 -5.92 -6.30
CA CYS A 30 -3.69 -5.01 -7.42
C CYS A 30 -3.68 -3.56 -6.92
N PHE A 31 -2.55 -2.90 -7.10
CA PHE A 31 -2.38 -1.47 -6.83
C PHE A 31 -2.57 -0.71 -8.14
N ILE A 32 -3.31 0.37 -8.12
CA ILE A 32 -3.62 1.16 -9.31
C ILE A 32 -3.24 2.62 -9.07
N ILE A 33 -2.37 3.15 -9.93
CA ILE A 33 -2.08 4.57 -10.02
C ILE A 33 -2.89 5.13 -11.17
N GLY A 34 -3.94 5.89 -10.86
CA GLY A 34 -4.91 6.38 -11.84
C GLY A 34 -5.02 7.89 -11.84
N HIS A 35 -4.30 8.55 -12.75
CA HIS A 35 -4.28 10.02 -12.91
C HIS A 35 -4.82 10.47 -14.27
N HIS A 36 -4.44 9.80 -15.35
CA HIS A 36 -4.53 10.36 -16.70
C HIS A 36 -5.58 9.72 -17.59
N ILE A 37 -5.95 8.44 -17.41
CA ILE A 37 -6.90 7.78 -18.30
C ILE A 37 -8.26 8.50 -18.28
N LYS A 38 -8.57 9.15 -19.39
CA LYS A 38 -9.85 9.83 -19.66
C LYS A 38 -10.76 9.02 -20.59
N ASP A 39 -10.17 8.14 -21.39
CA ASP A 39 -10.93 7.31 -22.32
C ASP A 39 -11.70 6.23 -21.55
N LYS A 40 -13.02 6.41 -21.51
CA LYS A 40 -13.93 5.52 -20.81
C LYS A 40 -13.89 4.09 -21.38
N LYS A 41 -13.73 3.93 -22.70
CA LYS A 41 -13.67 2.60 -23.35
C LYS A 41 -12.41 1.87 -22.95
N LEU A 42 -11.27 2.57 -22.95
CA LEU A 42 -10.00 2.01 -22.47
C LEU A 42 -10.11 1.60 -21.00
N LEU A 43 -10.62 2.48 -20.15
CA LEU A 43 -10.82 2.20 -18.73
C LEU A 43 -11.73 0.99 -18.49
N GLU A 44 -12.85 0.89 -19.23
CA GLU A 44 -13.74 -0.25 -19.14
C GLU A 44 -13.07 -1.56 -19.61
N LYS A 45 -12.25 -1.50 -20.65
CA LYS A 45 -11.46 -2.64 -21.12
C LYS A 45 -10.45 -3.09 -20.08
N LEU A 46 -9.72 -2.16 -19.47
CA LEU A 46 -8.76 -2.43 -18.41
C LEU A 46 -9.44 -3.10 -17.21
N ILE A 47 -10.52 -2.52 -16.71
CA ILE A 47 -11.26 -3.06 -15.57
C ILE A 47 -11.80 -4.46 -15.86
N ASN A 48 -12.35 -4.71 -17.04
CA ASN A 48 -12.81 -6.05 -17.41
C ASN A 48 -11.67 -7.07 -17.40
N LYS A 49 -10.49 -6.68 -17.89
CA LYS A 49 -9.30 -7.53 -17.87
C LYS A 49 -8.83 -7.79 -16.44
N ILE A 50 -8.68 -6.75 -15.60
CA ILE A 50 -8.28 -6.87 -14.20
C ILE A 50 -9.25 -7.79 -13.46
N LEU A 51 -10.55 -7.64 -13.64
CA LEU A 51 -11.57 -8.47 -13.02
C LEU A 51 -11.68 -9.89 -13.60
N SER A 52 -11.04 -10.17 -14.72
CA SER A 52 -10.91 -11.55 -15.23
C SER A 52 -9.79 -12.33 -14.56
N THR A 53 -8.97 -11.67 -13.76
CA THR A 53 -7.94 -12.28 -12.93
C THR A 53 -8.51 -12.71 -11.56
N ASN A 54 -7.67 -13.19 -10.68
CA ASN A 54 -8.08 -13.62 -9.33
C ASN A 54 -7.81 -12.58 -8.24
N TYR A 55 -7.62 -11.32 -8.59
CA TYR A 55 -7.47 -10.26 -7.59
C TYR A 55 -8.71 -10.13 -6.71
N ARG A 56 -8.46 -10.01 -5.42
CA ARG A 56 -9.49 -9.76 -4.41
C ARG A 56 -9.32 -8.43 -3.70
N TYR A 57 -8.09 -7.91 -3.69
CA TYR A 57 -7.73 -6.68 -2.98
C TYR A 57 -7.25 -5.66 -3.98
N PHE A 58 -7.83 -4.47 -3.91
CA PHE A 58 -7.47 -3.35 -4.78
C PHE A 58 -7.13 -2.14 -3.91
N ASN A 59 -5.99 -1.54 -4.19
CA ASN A 59 -5.63 -0.24 -3.62
C ASN A 59 -5.50 0.75 -4.79
N VAL A 60 -6.29 1.80 -4.79
CA VAL A 60 -6.36 2.74 -5.90
C VAL A 60 -5.96 4.13 -5.44
N PHE A 61 -4.90 4.65 -6.02
CA PHE A 61 -4.37 5.98 -5.75
C PHE A 61 -4.49 6.89 -6.97
N GLY A 62 -4.66 8.20 -6.72
CA GLY A 62 -4.59 9.24 -7.74
C GLY A 62 -5.89 10.00 -7.95
N GLU A 63 -5.84 11.02 -8.81
CA GLU A 63 -6.98 11.91 -9.07
C GLU A 63 -8.25 11.20 -9.52
N LYS A 64 -8.10 10.06 -10.19
CA LYS A 64 -9.22 9.24 -10.69
C LYS A 64 -9.56 8.06 -9.78
N ALA A 65 -9.00 7.99 -8.57
CA ALA A 65 -9.20 6.86 -7.66
C ALA A 65 -10.68 6.55 -7.43
N ASN A 66 -11.51 7.56 -7.17
CA ASN A 66 -12.95 7.38 -7.00
C ASN A 66 -13.67 6.86 -8.25
N LEU A 67 -13.20 7.22 -9.45
CA LEU A 67 -13.74 6.70 -10.70
C LEU A 67 -13.42 5.21 -10.85
N TRP A 68 -12.15 4.84 -10.63
CA TRP A 68 -11.70 3.45 -10.67
C TRP A 68 -12.47 2.60 -9.66
N ARG A 69 -12.50 3.01 -8.39
CA ARG A 69 -13.25 2.34 -7.31
C ARG A 69 -14.70 2.06 -7.73
N ARG A 70 -15.42 3.09 -8.18
CA ARG A 70 -16.82 2.97 -8.60
C ARG A 70 -17.00 1.96 -9.74
N LEU A 71 -16.11 1.99 -10.74
CA LEU A 71 -16.22 1.11 -11.90
C LEU A 71 -15.84 -0.34 -11.57
N ILE A 72 -14.82 -0.55 -10.75
CA ILE A 72 -14.44 -1.88 -10.25
C ILE A 72 -15.60 -2.46 -9.43
N SER A 73 -16.10 -1.73 -8.43
CA SER A 73 -17.23 -2.19 -7.58
C SER A 73 -18.48 -2.52 -8.39
N LYS A 74 -18.77 -1.74 -9.44
CA LYS A 74 -19.94 -1.98 -10.30
C LYS A 74 -19.83 -3.26 -11.12
N LYS A 75 -18.62 -3.65 -11.52
CA LYS A 75 -18.38 -4.76 -12.46
C LYS A 75 -17.92 -6.04 -11.77
N ALA A 76 -17.44 -5.97 -10.55
CA ALA A 76 -16.98 -7.13 -9.81
C ALA A 76 -18.11 -8.14 -9.57
N LYS A 77 -17.77 -9.41 -9.75
CA LYS A 77 -18.67 -10.55 -9.50
C LYS A 77 -18.12 -11.34 -8.31
N GLY A 78 -18.42 -10.90 -7.10
CA GLY A 78 -17.94 -11.56 -5.88
C GLY A 78 -17.41 -10.55 -4.87
N GLU A 79 -16.94 -11.06 -3.75
CA GLU A 79 -16.37 -10.24 -2.70
C GLU A 79 -14.99 -9.75 -3.12
N ILE A 80 -14.85 -8.45 -3.14
CA ILE A 80 -13.59 -7.73 -3.36
C ILE A 80 -13.48 -6.61 -2.34
N GLU A 81 -12.26 -6.33 -1.91
CA GLU A 81 -11.95 -5.20 -1.07
C GLU A 81 -11.30 -4.11 -1.93
N ILE A 82 -11.76 -2.87 -1.79
CA ILE A 82 -11.23 -1.73 -2.56
C ILE A 82 -11.00 -0.56 -1.62
N GLU A 83 -9.76 -0.17 -1.55
CA GLU A 83 -9.36 1.08 -0.95
C GLU A 83 -9.08 2.14 -2.01
N SER A 84 -9.29 3.40 -1.68
CA SER A 84 -8.99 4.48 -2.61
C SER A 84 -8.59 5.76 -1.91
N SER A 85 -7.48 6.36 -2.34
CA SER A 85 -7.01 7.67 -1.90
C SER A 85 -6.70 8.55 -3.09
N GLN A 86 -7.07 9.84 -3.01
CA GLN A 86 -6.78 10.80 -4.08
C GLN A 86 -5.47 11.56 -3.85
N ILE A 87 -5.02 11.66 -2.61
CA ILE A 87 -3.96 12.59 -2.22
C ILE A 87 -2.79 11.92 -1.48
N ASP A 88 -2.96 10.73 -0.97
CA ASP A 88 -1.97 10.12 -0.08
C ASP A 88 -1.12 9.06 -0.80
N ARG A 89 -0.05 9.51 -1.43
CA ARG A 89 0.94 8.66 -2.09
C ARG A 89 1.69 7.77 -1.10
N LEU A 90 2.08 8.33 0.05
CA LEU A 90 2.87 7.60 1.04
C LEU A 90 2.11 6.40 1.60
N LYS A 91 0.80 6.54 1.79
CA LYS A 91 -0.06 5.42 2.18
C LYS A 91 0.07 4.24 1.23
N MET A 92 -0.01 4.47 -0.08
CA MET A 92 0.14 3.40 -1.08
C MET A 92 1.54 2.75 -1.03
N VAL A 93 2.59 3.55 -0.84
CA VAL A 93 3.97 3.05 -0.72
C VAL A 93 4.10 2.13 0.49
N TYR A 94 3.62 2.57 1.65
CA TYR A 94 3.69 1.77 2.88
C TYR A 94 2.84 0.50 2.79
N ASP A 95 1.63 0.57 2.28
CA ASP A 95 0.77 -0.60 2.10
C ASP A 95 1.43 -1.64 1.17
N LEU A 96 2.01 -1.19 0.06
CA LEU A 96 2.71 -2.07 -0.87
C LEU A 96 3.97 -2.68 -0.26
N ALA A 97 4.79 -1.89 0.44
CA ALA A 97 5.98 -2.36 1.12
C ALA A 97 5.63 -3.37 2.24
N MET A 98 4.62 -3.07 3.03
CA MET A 98 4.11 -3.94 4.09
C MET A 98 3.62 -5.27 3.52
N ILE A 99 2.69 -5.25 2.59
CA ILE A 99 2.12 -6.48 2.00
C ILE A 99 3.21 -7.33 1.37
N SER A 100 4.14 -6.71 0.65
CA SER A 100 5.27 -7.41 0.03
C SER A 100 6.19 -8.07 1.04
N SER A 101 6.41 -7.43 2.18
CA SER A 101 7.26 -7.94 3.26
C SER A 101 6.58 -9.05 4.07
N LEU A 102 5.29 -8.89 4.38
CA LEU A 102 4.54 -9.81 5.23
C LEU A 102 4.05 -11.04 4.48
N LYS A 103 3.80 -10.90 3.18
CA LYS A 103 3.31 -11.97 2.30
C LYS A 103 4.28 -12.20 1.14
N PRO A 104 5.51 -12.68 1.38
CA PRO A 104 6.55 -12.78 0.35
C PRO A 104 6.22 -13.76 -0.79
N LYS A 105 5.18 -14.58 -0.63
CA LYS A 105 4.66 -15.49 -1.68
C LYS A 105 3.49 -14.88 -2.45
N SER A 106 2.95 -13.76 -2.01
CA SER A 106 1.91 -13.01 -2.70
C SER A 106 2.55 -12.21 -3.83
N ILE A 107 1.89 -12.14 -4.97
CA ILE A 107 2.31 -11.30 -6.09
C ILE A 107 1.49 -10.02 -6.04
N ASN A 108 2.17 -8.88 -5.99
CA ASN A 108 1.57 -7.56 -5.94
C ASN A 108 1.81 -6.86 -7.27
N HIS A 109 0.74 -6.56 -7.98
CA HIS A 109 0.84 -5.85 -9.24
C HIS A 109 0.51 -4.37 -9.06
N VAL A 110 1.31 -3.51 -9.64
CA VAL A 110 1.07 -2.08 -9.72
C VAL A 110 0.75 -1.74 -11.18
N ILE A 111 -0.46 -1.28 -11.43
CA ILE A 111 -0.90 -0.83 -12.76
C ILE A 111 -0.92 0.70 -12.74
N SER A 112 -0.12 1.33 -13.58
CA SER A 112 0.02 2.78 -13.60
C SER A 112 -0.32 3.38 -14.95
N ASP A 113 -0.96 4.55 -14.94
CA ASP A 113 -1.12 5.43 -16.10
C ASP A 113 -0.29 6.72 -15.95
N ASP A 114 0.65 6.74 -14.99
CA ASP A 114 1.44 7.92 -14.68
C ASP A 114 2.91 7.52 -14.41
N GLU A 115 3.79 7.83 -15.39
CA GLU A 115 5.21 7.50 -15.33
C GLU A 115 5.90 8.25 -14.17
N TYR A 116 5.57 9.51 -13.95
CA TYR A 116 6.16 10.34 -12.91
C TYR A 116 5.89 9.77 -11.51
N PHE A 117 4.63 9.45 -11.20
CA PHE A 117 4.31 8.82 -9.92
C PHE A 117 4.88 7.42 -9.77
N THR A 118 5.03 6.70 -10.86
CA THR A 118 5.67 5.38 -10.86
C THR A 118 7.15 5.48 -10.50
N GLU A 119 7.87 6.46 -11.00
CA GLU A 119 9.28 6.70 -10.65
C GLU A 119 9.44 7.00 -9.15
N TYR A 120 8.60 7.88 -8.59
CA TYR A 120 8.63 8.14 -7.16
C TYR A 120 8.25 6.92 -6.31
N LEU A 121 7.27 6.13 -6.75
CA LEU A 121 6.92 4.88 -6.06
C LEU A 121 8.12 3.94 -5.99
N VAL A 122 8.83 3.77 -7.09
CA VAL A 122 10.01 2.92 -7.18
C VAL A 122 11.12 3.44 -6.27
N GLU A 123 11.40 4.74 -6.29
CA GLU A 123 12.42 5.36 -5.44
C GLU A 123 12.10 5.18 -3.95
N ASP A 124 10.85 5.40 -3.55
CA ASP A 124 10.40 5.22 -2.17
C ASP A 124 10.54 3.75 -1.73
N LEU A 125 10.12 2.81 -2.58
CA LEU A 125 10.26 1.38 -2.29
C LEU A 125 11.72 0.93 -2.23
N ASP A 126 12.58 1.42 -3.12
CA ASP A 126 14.03 1.19 -3.08
C ASP A 126 14.65 1.69 -1.77
N ASN A 127 14.23 2.86 -1.31
CA ASN A 127 14.69 3.42 -0.04
C ASN A 127 14.24 2.56 1.14
N ILE A 128 12.99 2.07 1.13
CA ILE A 128 12.48 1.18 2.18
C ILE A 128 13.26 -0.15 2.18
N PHE A 129 13.34 -0.83 1.04
CA PHE A 129 13.92 -2.17 0.97
C PHE A 129 15.44 -2.19 1.08
N SER A 130 16.12 -1.09 0.74
CA SER A 130 17.58 -0.94 0.95
C SER A 130 17.96 -0.49 2.35
N GLY A 131 16.99 -0.23 3.23
CA GLY A 131 17.21 0.25 4.58
C GLY A 131 17.62 1.73 4.67
N LYS A 132 17.46 2.49 3.58
CA LYS A 132 17.68 3.95 3.57
C LYS A 132 16.48 4.73 4.10
N SER A 133 15.31 4.11 4.09
CA SER A 133 14.07 4.65 4.65
C SER A 133 13.88 4.23 6.10
N LEU A 134 12.93 4.86 6.78
CA LEU A 134 12.60 4.59 8.18
C LEU A 134 12.17 3.12 8.43
N PHE A 135 11.49 2.49 7.48
CA PHE A 135 10.97 1.13 7.62
C PHE A 135 11.67 0.17 6.67
N THR A 136 12.29 -0.85 7.24
CA THR A 136 12.85 -1.98 6.51
C THR A 136 11.86 -3.16 6.50
N PRO A 137 12.08 -4.21 5.69
CA PRO A 137 11.27 -5.43 5.75
C PRO A 137 11.22 -6.06 7.14
N SER A 138 12.31 -5.96 7.93
CA SER A 138 12.34 -6.44 9.31
C SER A 138 11.50 -5.58 10.25
N ASP A 139 11.40 -4.28 10.00
CA ASP A 139 10.56 -3.37 10.77
C ASP A 139 9.08 -3.68 10.56
N TRP A 140 8.68 -3.96 9.32
CA TRP A 140 7.31 -4.39 9.03
C TRP A 140 6.92 -5.65 9.77
N LYS A 141 7.84 -6.60 9.92
CA LYS A 141 7.59 -7.80 10.71
C LYS A 141 7.32 -7.46 12.17
N LYS A 142 8.15 -6.60 12.78
CA LYS A 142 7.96 -6.16 14.17
C LYS A 142 6.64 -5.43 14.37
N ILE A 143 6.32 -4.51 13.46
CA ILE A 143 5.07 -3.75 13.48
C ILE A 143 3.86 -4.69 13.42
N ARG A 144 3.88 -5.68 12.52
CA ARG A 144 2.81 -6.68 12.41
C ARG A 144 2.65 -7.51 13.66
N ASP A 145 3.76 -7.95 14.25
CA ASP A 145 3.72 -8.79 15.44
C ASP A 145 3.20 -8.00 16.65
N GLY A 146 3.12 -6.66 16.54
CA GLY A 146 2.65 -5.77 17.58
C GLY A 146 3.62 -5.65 18.73
N PHE A 147 3.69 -4.53 19.38
CA PHE A 147 4.50 -4.36 20.59
C PHE A 147 4.08 -3.13 21.40
N GLU A 148 4.41 -3.17 22.69
CA GLU A 148 4.32 -2.02 23.58
C GLU A 148 5.66 -1.28 23.60
N PHE A 149 5.59 0.05 23.74
CA PHE A 149 6.76 0.91 23.82
C PHE A 149 6.47 2.13 24.70
N THR A 150 7.51 2.83 25.09
CA THR A 150 7.37 4.10 25.86
C THR A 150 7.83 5.25 24.98
N TYR A 151 7.00 6.28 24.87
CA TYR A 151 7.34 7.52 24.19
C TYR A 151 6.90 8.72 25.02
N ASN A 152 7.78 9.73 25.18
CA ASN A 152 7.54 10.90 26.05
C ASN A 152 7.08 10.53 27.48
N ASN A 153 7.67 9.48 28.07
CA ASN A 153 7.32 8.93 29.41
C ASN A 153 5.85 8.44 29.51
N LYS A 154 5.21 8.13 28.43
CA LYS A 154 3.89 7.50 28.38
C LYS A 154 4.01 6.15 27.68
N ASP A 155 3.30 5.16 28.20
CA ASP A 155 3.23 3.87 27.57
C ASP A 155 2.31 3.93 26.36
N ALA A 156 2.69 3.25 25.32
CA ALA A 156 2.00 3.21 24.04
C ALA A 156 2.04 1.81 23.43
N ILE A 157 1.16 1.55 22.49
CA ILE A 157 1.03 0.26 21.83
C ILE A 157 0.82 0.42 20.33
N ILE A 158 1.35 -0.52 19.57
CA ILE A 158 0.87 -0.87 18.22
C ILE A 158 0.41 -2.33 18.24
N SER A 159 -0.81 -2.59 17.78
CA SER A 159 -1.39 -3.92 17.64
C SER A 159 -2.03 -4.04 16.26
N VAL A 160 -1.73 -5.12 15.56
CA VAL A 160 -2.21 -5.37 14.20
C VAL A 160 -2.84 -6.76 14.15
N ASP A 161 -4.12 -6.82 14.47
CA ASP A 161 -4.94 -8.04 14.41
C ASP A 161 -6.05 -7.88 13.36
N ASN A 162 -7.32 -7.92 13.78
CA ASN A 162 -8.45 -7.61 12.91
C ASN A 162 -8.55 -6.11 12.63
N ASP A 163 -8.23 -5.31 13.64
CA ASP A 163 -8.12 -3.85 13.58
C ASP A 163 -6.69 -3.44 13.92
N ILE A 164 -6.31 -2.26 13.51
CA ILE A 164 -5.02 -1.68 13.84
C ILE A 164 -5.23 -0.66 14.95
N MET A 165 -4.67 -0.94 16.12
CA MET A 165 -4.67 -0.01 17.26
C MET A 165 -3.30 0.60 17.39
N LEU A 166 -3.25 1.93 17.49
CA LEU A 166 -2.01 2.68 17.66
C LEU A 166 -2.25 3.91 18.54
N GLY A 167 -1.43 4.11 19.54
CA GLY A 167 -1.51 5.28 20.41
C GLY A 167 -0.98 5.05 21.81
N TYR A 168 -1.12 6.06 22.65
CA TYR A 168 -0.86 5.93 24.07
C TYR A 168 -1.89 5.00 24.72
N LEU A 169 -1.49 4.21 25.71
CA LEU A 169 -2.39 3.28 26.40
C LEU A 169 -3.56 4.04 27.04
N GLY A 170 -4.78 3.63 26.67
CA GLY A 170 -6.03 4.27 27.07
C GLY A 170 -6.49 5.44 26.18
N GLU A 171 -5.70 5.81 25.17
CA GLU A 171 -6.00 6.85 24.17
C GLU A 171 -5.75 6.34 22.74
N GLU A 172 -5.76 5.00 22.56
CA GLU A 172 -5.47 4.38 21.26
C GLU A 172 -6.52 4.78 20.22
N LYS A 173 -6.06 4.99 18.99
CA LYS A 173 -6.93 5.12 17.82
C LYS A 173 -6.98 3.81 17.08
N VAL A 174 -8.14 3.52 16.53
CA VAL A 174 -8.38 2.36 15.68
C VAL A 174 -8.36 2.80 14.22
N PHE A 175 -7.67 2.02 13.38
CA PHE A 175 -7.52 2.28 11.95
C PHE A 175 -7.86 1.02 11.17
N ASP A 176 -8.44 1.21 10.00
CA ASP A 176 -8.69 0.12 9.05
C ASP A 176 -7.40 -0.24 8.28
N LEU A 177 -6.44 0.70 8.23
CA LEU A 177 -5.25 0.62 7.39
C LEU A 177 -3.97 0.95 8.14
N LEU A 178 -2.98 0.08 7.99
CA LEU A 178 -1.68 0.28 8.61
C LEU A 178 -0.94 1.49 8.04
N GLY A 179 -1.02 1.73 6.73
CA GLY A 179 -0.42 2.91 6.12
C GLY A 179 -0.95 4.20 6.72
N GLU A 180 -2.27 4.30 6.93
CA GLU A 180 -2.90 5.46 7.56
C GLU A 180 -2.47 5.63 9.02
N SER A 181 -2.44 4.55 9.79
CA SER A 181 -2.04 4.61 11.21
C SER A 181 -0.62 5.13 11.39
N ILE A 182 0.30 4.67 10.52
CA ILE A 182 1.72 5.01 10.59
C ILE A 182 2.00 6.48 10.34
N ILE A 183 1.23 7.13 9.47
CA ILE A 183 1.44 8.54 9.08
C ILE A 183 0.53 9.52 9.82
N SER A 184 -0.40 9.04 10.64
CA SER A 184 -1.31 9.89 11.40
C SER A 184 -0.62 10.52 12.61
N ASP A 185 -0.91 11.80 12.86
CA ASP A 185 -0.38 12.56 14.03
C ASP A 185 -1.04 12.10 15.32
N ILE A 186 -0.43 11.12 15.99
CA ILE A 186 -0.98 10.47 17.18
C ILE A 186 -0.17 10.84 18.43
N PHE A 187 1.14 11.00 18.28
CA PHE A 187 2.08 11.14 19.38
C PHE A 187 2.48 12.60 19.57
N ASP A 188 1.63 13.38 20.24
CA ASP A 188 1.85 14.80 20.53
C ASP A 188 2.18 15.62 19.26
N GLY A 189 1.43 15.37 18.16
CA GLY A 189 1.61 16.02 16.87
C GLY A 189 2.68 15.40 15.98
N LYS A 190 3.14 14.20 16.32
CA LYS A 190 4.01 13.37 15.46
C LYS A 190 3.32 12.07 15.06
N SER A 191 3.69 11.58 13.91
CA SER A 191 3.29 10.27 13.43
C SER A 191 4.17 9.15 14.00
N PHE A 192 3.69 7.91 13.92
CA PHE A 192 4.51 6.74 14.27
C PHE A 192 5.77 6.65 13.41
N ALA A 193 5.67 6.99 12.13
CA ALA A 193 6.82 7.04 11.23
C ALA A 193 7.92 7.99 11.75
N GLU A 194 7.55 9.15 12.27
CA GLU A 194 8.51 10.13 12.78
C GLU A 194 9.18 9.70 14.09
N ILE A 195 8.47 8.97 14.92
CA ILE A 195 9.03 8.47 16.20
C ILE A 195 9.72 7.11 16.08
N TRP A 196 9.56 6.41 14.94
CA TRP A 196 10.11 5.07 14.71
C TRP A 196 11.61 4.93 15.03
N PRO A 197 12.50 5.86 14.64
CA PRO A 197 13.94 5.74 14.95
C PRO A 197 14.24 5.64 16.45
N GLU A 198 13.35 6.19 17.28
CA GLU A 198 13.47 6.17 18.74
C GLU A 198 12.88 4.89 19.32
N VAL A 199 11.66 4.51 18.90
CA VAL A 199 10.91 3.40 19.50
C VAL A 199 11.25 2.04 18.90
N SER A 200 11.80 1.97 17.70
CA SER A 200 12.18 0.72 17.02
C SER A 200 13.17 -0.15 17.80
N LYS A 201 13.92 0.46 18.72
CA LYS A 201 14.88 -0.22 19.60
C LYS A 201 14.17 -1.00 20.71
N MET A 202 12.92 -0.69 21.00
CA MET A 202 12.09 -1.34 22.02
C MET A 202 11.33 -2.52 21.44
N ALA A 203 11.06 -2.52 20.13
CA ALA A 203 10.45 -3.63 19.43
C ALA A 203 11.40 -4.83 19.42
N LYS A 204 11.01 -5.90 20.06
CA LYS A 204 11.78 -7.15 20.18
C LYS A 204 11.44 -8.12 19.05
#